data_d2ea550085dff4f7ee3c12170f3c3ea6
#
_entry.id   d2ea550085dff4f7ee3c12170f3c3ea6
#
_cell.length_a   1.000
_cell.length_b   1.000
_cell.length_c   1.000
_cell.angle_alpha   90.00
_cell.angle_beta   90.00
_cell.angle_gamma   90.00
#
_symmetry.space_group_name_H-M   'P 1'
#
loop_
_entity.id
_entity.type
_entity.pdbx_description
1 polymer ?
#
loop_
_entity_poly.entity_id
_entity_poly.type
_entity_poly.pdbx_seq_one_letter_code
_entity_poly.pdbx_strand_id
1 'polypeptide(L)'
;MKVSALAENLRGSEIIKIAGEINELKRQGQNIANLTIGDYDSNIYPIPDELKQGIVDAYKDNQTNYPPADGVLLLRESVSAFLKNRLGLGYKPNQILISGGSRPLIYSTYLAVVDEGDKVVFPAPSWNNNHYCDLLKAKGIMVQTRAENNFMPTADELRPHIKGAALLALCSPLNPTGTMFHKKDLEEICDMVIAENKTRSANEKPLYFLYDQIYSQLTFGDNQHFDPVTLRPELKDYVIFIDGASKCFAATGVRVGWGFGPEGVINNMKAIVGHMGAWAPKAEQVAMAKYIVEEVKVNAYLDKLKSRIQVSLNSLHNGFQQLKADGFSVDSIAPMGAIYLTLKIDYTGKTTPGGTVLNNSADINFYLIKEAKIAFVPFSAFGTDDDVNWFRASVGACTFEDIELAIPRIKEALAKLK
;
A
#
# COMPACT_ATOMS: atom_id res chain seq x y z
N MET A 1 5.66 34.48 -4.41
CA MET A 1 4.74 34.53 -3.23
C MET A 1 5.44 33.75 -2.11
N LYS A 2 5.55 34.25 -0.88
CA LYS A 2 6.17 33.50 0.23
C LYS A 2 5.09 32.61 0.88
N VAL A 3 5.38 31.34 1.04
CA VAL A 3 4.54 30.36 1.75
C VAL A 3 5.27 29.88 3.01
N SER A 4 4.67 28.97 3.79
CA SER A 4 5.36 28.38 4.95
C SER A 4 6.54 27.52 4.49
N ALA A 5 7.58 27.42 5.32
CA ALA A 5 8.74 26.58 5.04
C ALA A 5 8.35 25.11 4.82
N LEU A 6 7.32 24.64 5.52
CA LEU A 6 6.77 23.30 5.31
C LEU A 6 6.22 23.12 3.89
N ALA A 7 5.37 24.08 3.43
CA ALA A 7 4.78 24.00 2.09
C ALA A 7 5.82 24.15 0.97
N GLU A 8 6.87 24.95 1.20
CA GLU A 8 7.95 25.18 0.24
C GLU A 8 8.85 23.94 0.06
N ASN A 9 9.05 23.19 1.13
CA ASN A 9 9.93 22.01 1.14
C ASN A 9 9.20 20.69 0.91
N LEU A 10 7.86 20.67 0.99
CA LEU A 10 7.09 19.46 0.77
C LEU A 10 7.13 19.04 -0.71
N ARG A 11 7.82 17.96 -1.00
CA ARG A 11 7.91 17.43 -2.36
C ARG A 11 6.60 16.74 -2.76
N GLY A 12 6.10 17.05 -3.96
CA GLY A 12 4.99 16.30 -4.54
C GLY A 12 5.38 14.84 -4.82
N SER A 13 4.39 13.96 -4.86
CA SER A 13 4.64 12.55 -5.18
C SER A 13 5.23 12.40 -6.59
N GLU A 14 6.38 11.75 -6.70
CA GLU A 14 7.05 11.44 -7.98
C GLU A 14 6.16 10.54 -8.87
N ILE A 15 5.37 9.66 -8.25
CA ILE A 15 4.39 8.81 -8.93
C ILE A 15 3.33 9.67 -9.66
N ILE A 16 2.89 10.78 -9.04
CA ILE A 16 1.92 11.71 -9.66
C ILE A 16 2.56 12.41 -10.86
N LYS A 17 3.84 12.76 -10.77
CA LYS A 17 4.58 13.36 -11.89
C LYS A 17 4.67 12.40 -13.08
N ILE A 18 5.08 11.15 -12.84
CA ILE A 18 5.14 10.11 -13.88
C ILE A 18 3.76 9.89 -14.50
N ALA A 19 2.71 9.80 -13.68
CA ALA A 19 1.34 9.66 -14.17
C ALA A 19 0.88 10.86 -15.03
N GLY A 20 1.32 12.07 -14.68
CA GLY A 20 1.07 13.29 -15.47
C GLY A 20 1.71 13.22 -16.87
N GLU A 21 2.96 12.80 -16.94
CA GLU A 21 3.69 12.62 -18.22
C GLU A 21 3.03 11.57 -19.12
N ILE A 22 2.61 10.44 -18.54
CA ILE A 22 1.90 9.38 -19.29
C ILE A 22 0.55 9.88 -19.80
N ASN A 23 -0.19 10.63 -18.99
CA ASN A 23 -1.47 11.20 -19.43
C ASN A 23 -1.30 12.20 -20.57
N GLU A 24 -0.20 12.96 -20.60
CA GLU A 24 0.13 13.85 -21.71
C GLU A 24 0.41 13.06 -22.99
N LEU A 25 1.20 12.00 -22.91
CA LEU A 25 1.49 11.13 -24.04
C LEU A 25 0.22 10.44 -24.58
N LYS A 26 -0.70 10.03 -23.68
CA LYS A 26 -2.01 9.49 -24.08
C LYS A 26 -2.87 10.53 -24.78
N ARG A 27 -2.87 11.79 -24.33
CA ARG A 27 -3.58 12.90 -25.02
C ARG A 27 -3.03 13.15 -26.43
N GLN A 28 -1.74 12.89 -26.63
CA GLN A 28 -1.09 12.94 -27.94
C GLN A 28 -1.38 11.71 -28.83
N GLY A 29 -2.31 10.83 -28.43
CA GLY A 29 -2.73 9.66 -29.19
C GLY A 29 -1.84 8.41 -29.01
N GLN A 30 -0.91 8.40 -28.05
CA GLN A 30 -0.09 7.23 -27.80
C GLN A 30 -0.83 6.22 -26.90
N ASN A 31 -0.88 4.96 -27.33
CA ASN A 31 -1.44 3.88 -26.50
C ASN A 31 -0.35 3.33 -25.59
N ILE A 32 -0.33 3.79 -24.32
CA ILE A 32 0.64 3.38 -23.31
C ILE A 32 -0.05 2.49 -22.27
N ALA A 33 0.48 1.28 -22.06
CA ALA A 33 0.12 0.42 -20.96
C ALA A 33 0.65 1.04 -19.66
N ASN A 34 -0.24 1.58 -18.82
CA ASN A 34 0.13 2.33 -17.64
C ASN A 34 0.07 1.46 -16.39
N LEU A 35 1.19 0.84 -16.02
CA LEU A 35 1.33 0.05 -14.80
C LEU A 35 1.87 0.86 -13.60
N THR A 36 1.75 2.20 -13.65
CA THR A 36 2.21 3.06 -12.54
C THR A 36 1.13 3.33 -11.49
N ILE A 37 -0.16 3.14 -11.83
CA ILE A 37 -1.28 3.58 -11.02
C ILE A 37 -1.62 2.50 -9.98
N GLY A 38 -1.42 2.81 -8.69
CA GLY A 38 -1.81 1.93 -7.57
C GLY A 38 -3.31 2.01 -7.26
N ASP A 39 -4.14 1.92 -8.28
CA ASP A 39 -5.60 2.00 -8.23
C ASP A 39 -6.24 0.96 -9.17
N TYR A 40 -7.56 0.91 -9.18
CA TYR A 40 -8.34 0.08 -10.10
C TYR A 40 -9.03 0.93 -11.16
N ASP A 41 -9.04 0.45 -12.40
CA ASP A 41 -9.98 0.93 -13.41
C ASP A 41 -11.37 0.32 -13.13
N SER A 42 -12.35 1.18 -12.85
CA SER A 42 -13.71 0.74 -12.48
C SER A 42 -14.47 0.02 -13.60
N ASN A 43 -14.03 0.15 -14.85
CA ASN A 43 -14.59 -0.60 -15.99
C ASN A 43 -14.04 -2.05 -16.01
N ILE A 44 -12.80 -2.25 -15.53
CA ILE A 44 -12.17 -3.56 -15.43
C ILE A 44 -12.53 -4.24 -14.11
N TYR A 45 -12.47 -3.49 -13.01
CA TYR A 45 -12.70 -3.95 -11.64
C TYR A 45 -13.81 -3.12 -10.96
N PRO A 46 -15.08 -3.35 -11.32
CA PRO A 46 -16.19 -2.65 -10.65
C PRO A 46 -16.31 -3.06 -9.18
N ILE A 47 -16.81 -2.15 -8.35
CA ILE A 47 -17.16 -2.45 -6.95
C ILE A 47 -18.28 -3.51 -6.91
N PRO A 48 -18.47 -4.24 -5.79
CA PRO A 48 -19.60 -5.18 -5.63
C PRO A 48 -20.93 -4.53 -5.96
N ASP A 49 -21.78 -5.20 -6.74
CA ASP A 49 -23.07 -4.66 -7.17
C ASP A 49 -23.99 -4.37 -5.97
N GLU A 50 -23.96 -5.22 -4.95
CA GLU A 50 -24.74 -5.02 -3.70
C GLU A 50 -24.25 -3.81 -2.93
N LEU A 51 -22.94 -3.56 -2.89
CA LEU A 51 -22.39 -2.35 -2.28
C LEU A 51 -22.83 -1.10 -3.04
N LYS A 52 -22.73 -1.16 -4.37
CA LYS A 52 -23.15 -0.07 -5.28
C LYS A 52 -24.64 0.25 -5.07
N GLN A 53 -25.50 -0.78 -5.07
CA GLN A 53 -26.93 -0.60 -4.85
C GLN A 53 -27.21 -0.05 -3.45
N GLY A 54 -26.51 -0.58 -2.42
CA GLY A 54 -26.64 -0.11 -1.04
C GLY A 54 -26.28 1.38 -0.87
N ILE A 55 -25.29 1.89 -1.60
CA ILE A 55 -24.92 3.32 -1.61
C ILE A 55 -26.09 4.15 -2.20
N VAL A 56 -26.62 3.72 -3.36
CA VAL A 56 -27.74 4.40 -4.01
C VAL A 56 -28.97 4.43 -3.07
N ASP A 57 -29.28 3.34 -2.41
CA ASP A 57 -30.41 3.26 -1.49
C ASP A 57 -30.20 4.12 -0.23
N ALA A 58 -28.98 4.16 0.32
CA ALA A 58 -28.65 5.03 1.43
C ALA A 58 -28.82 6.52 1.09
N TYR A 59 -28.50 6.94 -0.13
CA TYR A 59 -28.80 8.30 -0.60
C TYR A 59 -30.29 8.55 -0.71
N LYS A 60 -31.09 7.61 -1.25
CA LYS A 60 -32.55 7.71 -1.28
C LYS A 60 -33.18 7.80 0.12
N ASP A 61 -32.57 7.12 1.09
CA ASP A 61 -32.97 7.14 2.50
C ASP A 61 -32.44 8.38 3.27
N ASN A 62 -31.94 9.39 2.55
CA ASN A 62 -31.42 10.64 3.11
C ASN A 62 -30.29 10.46 4.13
N GLN A 63 -29.41 9.46 3.95
CA GLN A 63 -28.20 9.29 4.78
C GLN A 63 -27.11 10.29 4.38
N THR A 64 -27.39 11.60 4.44
CA THR A 64 -26.57 12.67 3.82
C THR A 64 -26.03 13.70 4.80
N ASN A 65 -26.39 13.60 6.10
CA ASN A 65 -25.84 14.48 7.14
C ASN A 65 -24.47 13.95 7.66
N TYR A 66 -23.79 14.74 8.48
CA TYR A 66 -22.53 14.33 9.09
C TYR A 66 -22.64 13.02 9.86
N PRO A 67 -21.72 12.07 9.67
CA PRO A 67 -21.63 10.89 10.53
C PRO A 67 -21.07 11.26 11.91
N PRO A 68 -21.19 10.38 12.92
CA PRO A 68 -20.41 10.49 14.15
C PRO A 68 -18.91 10.53 13.85
N ALA A 69 -18.12 11.21 14.71
CA ALA A 69 -16.69 11.43 14.51
C ALA A 69 -15.85 10.14 14.40
N ASP A 70 -16.33 9.05 15.01
CA ASP A 70 -15.71 7.71 14.91
C ASP A 70 -16.35 6.80 13.84
N GLY A 71 -17.29 7.34 13.10
CA GLY A 71 -18.07 6.61 12.11
C GLY A 71 -19.40 6.04 12.66
N VAL A 72 -20.26 5.62 11.74
CA VAL A 72 -21.56 5.04 12.06
C VAL A 72 -21.37 3.78 12.92
N LEU A 73 -22.10 3.69 14.06
CA LEU A 73 -21.95 2.55 14.99
C LEU A 73 -22.17 1.21 14.28
N LEU A 74 -23.20 1.11 13.44
CA LEU A 74 -23.49 -0.10 12.67
C LEU A 74 -22.26 -0.55 11.84
N LEU A 75 -21.51 0.38 11.22
CA LEU A 75 -20.30 0.02 10.47
C LEU A 75 -19.19 -0.45 11.40
N ARG A 76 -19.00 0.19 12.55
CA ARG A 76 -17.97 -0.25 13.52
C ARG A 76 -18.26 -1.64 14.07
N GLU A 77 -19.54 -1.96 14.33
CA GLU A 77 -19.98 -3.31 14.72
C GLU A 77 -19.76 -4.33 13.61
N SER A 78 -20.10 -3.96 12.36
CA SER A 78 -19.86 -4.81 11.18
C SER A 78 -18.37 -5.05 10.92
N VAL A 79 -17.53 -4.03 11.07
CA VAL A 79 -16.06 -4.16 10.97
C VAL A 79 -15.54 -5.06 12.10
N SER A 80 -16.02 -4.91 13.35
CA SER A 80 -15.64 -5.79 14.47
C SER A 80 -15.93 -7.26 14.14
N ALA A 81 -17.12 -7.56 13.60
CA ALA A 81 -17.47 -8.91 13.16
C ALA A 81 -16.59 -9.42 12.01
N PHE A 82 -16.35 -8.56 11.00
CA PHE A 82 -15.48 -8.87 9.85
C PHE A 82 -14.05 -9.24 10.28
N LEU A 83 -13.44 -8.42 11.16
CA LEU A 83 -12.11 -8.67 11.69
C LEU A 83 -12.04 -9.99 12.47
N LYS A 84 -13.04 -10.26 13.31
CA LYS A 84 -13.09 -11.50 14.09
C LYS A 84 -13.25 -12.72 13.19
N ASN A 85 -14.17 -12.67 12.22
CA ASN A 85 -14.50 -13.84 11.41
C ASN A 85 -13.41 -14.15 10.37
N ARG A 86 -12.77 -13.12 9.80
CA ARG A 86 -11.80 -13.30 8.72
C ARG A 86 -10.34 -13.32 9.16
N LEU A 87 -10.01 -12.61 10.24
CA LEU A 87 -8.62 -12.46 10.69
C LEU A 87 -8.40 -12.99 12.13
N GLY A 88 -9.45 -13.41 12.83
CA GLY A 88 -9.33 -13.84 14.23
C GLY A 88 -9.10 -12.67 15.21
N LEU A 89 -9.17 -11.43 14.75
CA LEU A 89 -8.87 -10.23 15.52
C LEU A 89 -10.11 -9.72 16.28
N GLY A 90 -10.06 -9.83 17.60
CA GLY A 90 -11.13 -9.40 18.50
C GLY A 90 -10.98 -7.95 18.97
N TYR A 91 -11.56 -6.99 18.26
CA TYR A 91 -11.64 -5.58 18.65
C TYR A 91 -13.08 -5.12 18.81
N LYS A 92 -13.34 -4.35 19.89
CA LYS A 92 -14.68 -3.80 20.18
C LYS A 92 -14.96 -2.57 19.29
N PRO A 93 -16.24 -2.19 19.06
CA PRO A 93 -16.58 -1.01 18.26
C PRO A 93 -15.95 0.31 18.74
N ASN A 94 -15.66 0.48 20.04
CA ASN A 94 -14.95 1.65 20.59
C ASN A 94 -13.43 1.63 20.35
N GLN A 95 -12.89 0.54 19.85
CA GLN A 95 -11.49 0.38 19.41
C GLN A 95 -11.33 0.49 17.88
N ILE A 96 -12.40 0.93 17.18
CA ILE A 96 -12.45 1.05 15.72
C ILE A 96 -12.82 2.48 15.34
N LEU A 97 -12.07 3.07 14.43
CA LEU A 97 -12.29 4.41 13.87
C LEU A 97 -12.48 4.31 12.36
N ILE A 98 -13.57 4.89 11.87
CA ILE A 98 -13.87 4.98 10.43
C ILE A 98 -13.41 6.34 9.89
N SER A 99 -12.80 6.36 8.72
CA SER A 99 -12.42 7.60 8.05
C SER A 99 -12.54 7.54 6.52
N GLY A 100 -12.31 8.66 5.86
CA GLY A 100 -12.33 8.83 4.41
C GLY A 100 -11.21 8.08 3.67
N GLY A 101 -11.09 6.77 3.93
CA GLY A 101 -10.06 5.87 3.45
C GLY A 101 -8.94 5.69 4.48
N SER A 102 -7.94 4.85 4.16
CA SER A 102 -6.84 4.51 5.06
C SER A 102 -5.83 5.64 5.28
N ARG A 103 -5.63 6.52 4.31
CA ARG A 103 -4.62 7.58 4.40
C ARG A 103 -4.80 8.55 5.58
N PRO A 104 -6.01 9.08 5.87
CA PRO A 104 -6.21 9.89 7.08
C PRO A 104 -5.92 9.13 8.37
N LEU A 105 -6.15 7.81 8.40
CA LEU A 105 -5.86 6.96 9.55
C LEU A 105 -4.36 6.80 9.77
N ILE A 106 -3.58 6.57 8.71
CA ILE A 106 -2.12 6.55 8.82
C ILE A 106 -1.61 7.89 9.35
N TYR A 107 -2.03 9.01 8.75
CA TYR A 107 -1.58 10.32 9.18
C TYR A 107 -2.02 10.66 10.63
N SER A 108 -3.25 10.33 11.01
CA SER A 108 -3.70 10.51 12.39
C SER A 108 -2.97 9.60 13.38
N THR A 109 -2.52 8.41 12.97
CA THR A 109 -1.63 7.58 13.79
C THR A 109 -0.32 8.30 14.07
N TYR A 110 0.33 8.82 13.03
CA TYR A 110 1.56 9.61 13.20
C TYR A 110 1.32 10.78 14.16
N LEU A 111 0.27 11.57 13.94
CA LEU A 111 -0.07 12.71 14.81
C LEU A 111 -0.42 12.32 16.25
N ALA A 112 -0.92 11.10 16.48
CA ALA A 112 -1.31 10.63 17.81
C ALA A 112 -0.15 10.09 18.65
N VAL A 113 0.91 9.55 18.00
CA VAL A 113 1.97 8.82 18.72
C VAL A 113 3.38 9.37 18.48
N VAL A 114 3.57 10.31 17.54
CA VAL A 114 4.88 10.87 17.18
C VAL A 114 4.92 12.35 17.46
N ASP A 115 5.89 12.81 18.24
CA ASP A 115 6.19 14.23 18.48
C ASP A 115 7.30 14.72 17.53
N GLU A 116 7.46 16.06 17.41
CA GLU A 116 8.58 16.67 16.69
C GLU A 116 9.93 16.15 17.26
N GLY A 117 10.78 15.64 16.37
CA GLY A 117 12.08 15.08 16.70
C GLY A 117 12.08 13.61 17.14
N ASP A 118 10.92 12.98 17.33
CA ASP A 118 10.82 11.55 17.60
C ASP A 118 11.34 10.72 16.42
N LYS A 119 11.87 9.54 16.73
CA LYS A 119 12.35 8.57 15.75
C LYS A 119 11.20 7.70 15.26
N VAL A 120 11.06 7.61 13.94
CA VAL A 120 10.15 6.69 13.25
C VAL A 120 10.95 5.76 12.36
N VAL A 121 10.76 4.45 12.50
CA VAL A 121 11.48 3.42 11.73
C VAL A 121 10.52 2.80 10.70
N PHE A 122 10.97 2.70 9.46
CA PHE A 122 10.21 2.08 8.37
C PHE A 122 11.15 1.54 7.28
N PRO A 123 10.75 0.50 6.52
CA PRO A 123 11.57 -0.03 5.43
C PRO A 123 11.54 0.88 4.19
N ALA A 124 12.53 0.72 3.32
CA ALA A 124 12.50 1.16 1.94
C ALA A 124 12.80 -0.04 1.02
N PRO A 125 12.02 -0.25 -0.07
CA PRO A 125 10.95 0.63 -0.56
C PRO A 125 9.71 0.60 0.34
N SER A 126 9.08 1.76 0.55
CA SER A 126 7.78 1.87 1.21
C SER A 126 7.00 3.09 0.73
N TRP A 127 5.70 3.11 1.04
CA TRP A 127 4.84 4.17 0.54
C TRP A 127 4.57 5.24 1.59
N ASN A 128 4.96 6.49 1.30
CA ASN A 128 4.65 7.73 2.01
C ASN A 128 5.18 7.91 3.46
N ASN A 129 5.85 6.96 4.08
CA ASN A 129 6.31 7.11 5.47
C ASN A 129 7.27 8.30 5.65
N ASN A 130 8.17 8.53 4.70
CA ASN A 130 9.08 9.68 4.68
C ASN A 130 8.31 11.02 4.72
N HIS A 131 7.25 11.16 3.90
CA HIS A 131 6.46 12.39 3.86
C HIS A 131 5.71 12.67 5.17
N TYR A 132 5.24 11.63 5.87
CA TYR A 132 4.64 11.82 7.20
C TYR A 132 5.66 12.27 8.23
N CYS A 133 6.91 11.74 8.17
CA CYS A 133 8.00 12.24 9.01
C CYS A 133 8.32 13.71 8.72
N ASP A 134 8.39 14.10 7.43
CA ASP A 134 8.63 15.50 7.03
C ASP A 134 7.52 16.43 7.55
N LEU A 135 6.25 16.03 7.44
CA LEU A 135 5.10 16.80 7.90
C LEU A 135 5.11 17.05 9.43
N LEU A 136 5.60 16.08 10.20
CA LEU A 136 5.69 16.17 11.66
C LEU A 136 7.05 16.62 12.15
N LYS A 137 8.02 16.85 11.28
CA LYS A 137 9.42 17.08 11.61
C LYS A 137 10.02 15.98 12.49
N ALA A 138 9.58 14.76 12.28
CA ALA A 138 10.11 13.57 12.94
C ALA A 138 11.39 13.09 12.24
N LYS A 139 12.18 12.29 12.95
CA LYS A 139 13.39 11.67 12.41
C LYS A 139 13.03 10.34 11.76
N GLY A 140 12.79 10.36 10.45
CA GLY A 140 12.56 9.14 9.68
C GLY A 140 13.84 8.32 9.51
N ILE A 141 13.84 7.08 9.96
CA ILE A 141 14.90 6.09 9.76
C ILE A 141 14.43 5.10 8.72
N MET A 142 14.93 5.26 7.50
CA MET A 142 14.67 4.35 6.39
C MET A 142 15.65 3.17 6.44
N VAL A 143 15.12 1.95 6.61
CA VAL A 143 15.90 0.72 6.59
C VAL A 143 15.83 0.14 5.18
N GLN A 144 16.94 0.18 4.45
CA GLN A 144 17.02 -0.36 3.10
C GLN A 144 16.87 -1.88 3.13
N THR A 145 15.89 -2.41 2.42
CA THR A 145 15.63 -3.85 2.31
C THR A 145 16.14 -4.40 0.97
N ARG A 146 16.23 -5.71 0.85
CA ARG A 146 16.89 -6.37 -0.27
C ARG A 146 15.97 -7.39 -0.96
N ALA A 147 16.27 -7.65 -2.23
CA ALA A 147 15.53 -8.62 -3.05
C ALA A 147 15.61 -10.05 -2.50
N GLU A 148 16.72 -10.41 -1.84
CA GLU A 148 16.93 -11.74 -1.22
C GLU A 148 15.88 -12.05 -0.15
N ASN A 149 15.35 -11.00 0.52
CA ASN A 149 14.25 -11.10 1.48
C ASN A 149 12.91 -10.60 0.90
N ASN A 150 12.76 -10.64 -0.43
CA ASN A 150 11.57 -10.12 -1.11
C ASN A 150 11.24 -8.66 -0.75
N PHE A 151 12.24 -7.85 -0.42
CA PHE A 151 12.11 -6.47 0.09
C PHE A 151 11.26 -6.34 1.37
N MET A 152 11.09 -7.43 2.13
CA MET A 152 10.51 -7.37 3.46
C MET A 152 11.64 -7.21 4.49
N PRO A 153 11.51 -6.29 5.47
CA PRO A 153 12.54 -6.09 6.48
C PRO A 153 12.62 -7.30 7.43
N THR A 154 13.81 -7.63 7.89
CA THR A 154 14.06 -8.60 8.94
C THR A 154 14.16 -7.94 10.31
N ALA A 155 13.97 -8.71 11.37
CA ALA A 155 14.18 -8.21 12.75
C ALA A 155 15.62 -7.72 12.96
N ASP A 156 16.62 -8.38 12.35
CA ASP A 156 18.02 -7.99 12.48
C ASP A 156 18.35 -6.67 11.78
N GLU A 157 17.73 -6.40 10.62
CA GLU A 157 17.85 -5.10 9.93
C GLU A 157 17.18 -3.97 10.72
N LEU A 158 16.06 -4.23 11.39
CA LEU A 158 15.33 -3.24 12.19
C LEU A 158 15.94 -2.99 13.58
N ARG A 159 16.50 -4.00 14.22
CA ARG A 159 16.98 -3.99 15.63
C ARG A 159 17.92 -2.84 15.97
N PRO A 160 18.91 -2.45 15.13
CA PRO A 160 19.80 -1.33 15.44
C PRO A 160 19.08 0.02 15.55
N HIS A 161 17.88 0.10 14.99
CA HIS A 161 17.16 1.37 14.79
C HIS A 161 15.99 1.59 15.75
N ILE A 162 15.45 0.53 16.39
CA ILE A 162 14.21 0.63 17.18
C ILE A 162 14.41 1.21 18.58
N LYS A 163 15.61 1.16 19.15
CA LYS A 163 15.85 1.71 20.49
C LYS A 163 15.47 3.17 20.55
N GLY A 164 14.52 3.52 21.44
CA GLY A 164 14.01 4.86 21.62
C GLY A 164 13.16 5.38 20.44
N ALA A 165 12.72 4.56 19.51
CA ALA A 165 11.79 4.95 18.46
C ALA A 165 10.37 5.07 19.03
N ALA A 166 9.59 6.03 18.53
CA ALA A 166 8.18 6.21 18.89
C ALA A 166 7.27 5.32 18.04
N LEU A 167 7.66 5.05 16.78
CA LEU A 167 6.85 4.31 15.84
C LEU A 167 7.71 3.39 14.96
N LEU A 168 7.28 2.15 14.79
CA LEU A 168 7.67 1.24 13.72
C LEU A 168 6.49 1.16 12.74
N ALA A 169 6.70 1.50 11.47
CA ALA A 169 5.64 1.48 10.46
C ALA A 169 5.92 0.43 9.39
N LEU A 170 5.10 -0.62 9.34
CA LEU A 170 5.20 -1.71 8.38
C LEU A 170 3.89 -1.91 7.61
N CYS A 171 4.00 -2.50 6.42
CA CYS A 171 2.86 -2.82 5.56
C CYS A 171 3.00 -4.26 5.04
N SER A 172 1.92 -5.05 5.10
CA SER A 172 1.90 -6.41 4.53
C SER A 172 0.47 -6.83 4.14
N PRO A 173 0.23 -7.28 2.90
CA PRO A 173 1.12 -7.25 1.74
C PRO A 173 1.60 -5.83 1.42
N LEU A 174 2.87 -5.73 0.96
CA LEU A 174 3.58 -4.45 0.86
C LEU A 174 3.28 -3.71 -0.45
N ASN A 175 2.97 -2.43 -0.36
CA ASN A 175 3.11 -1.48 -1.45
C ASN A 175 4.50 -0.79 -1.28
N PRO A 176 5.43 -0.92 -2.24
CA PRO A 176 5.21 -1.16 -3.67
C PRO A 176 5.43 -2.60 -4.18
N THR A 177 5.92 -3.51 -3.37
CA THR A 177 6.54 -4.74 -3.86
C THR A 177 5.56 -5.86 -4.23
N GLY A 178 4.35 -5.89 -3.65
CA GLY A 178 3.44 -7.01 -3.79
C GLY A 178 3.89 -8.26 -3.02
N THR A 179 4.90 -8.15 -2.18
CA THR A 179 5.43 -9.18 -1.30
C THR A 179 4.81 -9.09 0.09
N MET A 180 5.06 -10.07 0.94
CA MET A 180 4.50 -10.11 2.28
C MET A 180 5.39 -10.88 3.25
N PHE A 181 5.18 -10.67 4.54
CA PHE A 181 5.91 -11.41 5.57
C PHE A 181 5.57 -12.90 5.56
N HIS A 182 6.58 -13.73 5.68
CA HIS A 182 6.40 -15.08 6.20
C HIS A 182 6.16 -15.04 7.71
N LYS A 183 5.47 -16.08 8.20
CA LYS A 183 5.09 -16.14 9.62
C LYS A 183 6.26 -15.94 10.57
N LYS A 184 7.36 -16.65 10.33
CA LYS A 184 8.56 -16.60 11.18
C LYS A 184 9.17 -15.20 11.24
N ASP A 185 9.29 -14.53 10.10
CA ASP A 185 9.93 -13.22 10.01
C ASP A 185 9.12 -12.16 10.78
N LEU A 186 7.78 -12.22 10.67
CA LEU A 186 6.90 -11.33 11.42
C LEU A 186 6.92 -11.67 12.93
N GLU A 187 7.00 -12.96 13.33
CA GLU A 187 7.15 -13.36 14.73
C GLU A 187 8.42 -12.78 15.34
N GLU A 188 9.56 -12.83 14.65
CA GLU A 188 10.84 -12.27 15.13
C GLU A 188 10.76 -10.73 15.30
N ILE A 189 10.07 -10.03 14.38
CA ILE A 189 9.80 -8.58 14.52
C ILE A 189 8.89 -8.31 15.72
N CYS A 190 7.85 -9.10 15.92
CA CYS A 190 6.95 -8.99 17.08
C CYS A 190 7.71 -9.17 18.40
N ASP A 191 8.54 -10.18 18.49
CA ASP A 191 9.37 -10.46 19.66
C ASP A 191 10.36 -9.31 19.94
N MET A 192 10.92 -8.70 18.89
CA MET A 192 11.77 -7.52 18.97
C MET A 192 11.02 -6.31 19.55
N VAL A 193 9.80 -6.03 19.08
CA VAL A 193 8.97 -4.92 19.59
C VAL A 193 8.59 -5.14 21.05
N ILE A 194 8.22 -6.37 21.43
CA ILE A 194 7.92 -6.72 22.82
C ILE A 194 9.15 -6.52 23.70
N ALA A 195 10.32 -6.98 23.26
CA ALA A 195 11.57 -6.82 23.99
C ALA A 195 11.92 -5.35 24.23
N GLU A 196 11.81 -4.50 23.19
CA GLU A 196 12.03 -3.06 23.32
C GLU A 196 11.05 -2.43 24.32
N ASN A 197 9.75 -2.73 24.24
CA ASN A 197 8.76 -2.16 25.15
C ASN A 197 8.96 -2.60 26.61
N LYS A 198 9.47 -3.80 26.86
CA LYS A 198 9.81 -4.26 28.21
C LYS A 198 10.99 -3.49 28.83
N THR A 199 11.82 -2.83 28.06
CA THR A 199 12.94 -2.02 28.58
C THR A 199 12.51 -0.62 28.97
N ARG A 200 11.32 -0.18 28.57
CA ARG A 200 10.82 1.19 28.82
C ARG A 200 10.15 1.30 30.17
N SER A 201 10.37 2.41 30.84
CA SER A 201 9.66 2.74 32.08
C SER A 201 8.22 3.12 31.81
N ALA A 202 7.36 3.09 32.84
CA ALA A 202 5.95 3.46 32.72
C ALA A 202 5.70 4.92 32.28
N ASN A 203 6.70 5.79 32.43
CA ASN A 203 6.63 7.20 32.03
C ASN A 203 7.20 7.46 30.64
N GLU A 204 7.77 6.46 29.99
CA GLU A 204 8.28 6.57 28.62
C GLU A 204 7.20 6.17 27.60
N LYS A 205 7.16 6.89 26.48
CA LYS A 205 6.30 6.55 25.34
C LYS A 205 6.67 5.15 24.84
N PRO A 206 5.73 4.22 24.69
CA PRO A 206 6.04 2.89 24.13
C PRO A 206 6.44 3.00 22.66
N LEU A 207 7.11 1.99 22.14
CA LEU A 207 7.26 1.80 20.71
C LEU A 207 5.92 1.30 20.16
N TYR A 208 5.19 2.18 19.47
CA TYR A 208 3.99 1.78 18.75
C TYR A 208 4.34 1.10 17.42
N PHE A 209 3.47 0.19 17.00
CA PHE A 209 3.62 -0.56 15.77
C PHE A 209 2.43 -0.28 14.85
N LEU A 210 2.62 0.58 13.84
CA LEU A 210 1.66 0.77 12.76
C LEU A 210 1.76 -0.41 11.79
N TYR A 211 0.68 -1.16 11.64
CA TYR A 211 0.59 -2.27 10.71
C TYR A 211 -0.49 -2.00 9.65
N ASP A 212 -0.04 -1.56 8.47
CA ASP A 212 -0.93 -1.33 7.32
C ASP A 212 -1.20 -2.67 6.63
N GLN A 213 -2.44 -3.14 6.71
CA GLN A 213 -2.88 -4.40 6.12
C GLN A 213 -3.99 -4.22 5.07
N ILE A 214 -4.01 -3.06 4.40
CA ILE A 214 -5.04 -2.71 3.39
C ILE A 214 -5.18 -3.75 2.27
N TYR A 215 -4.16 -4.57 2.06
CA TYR A 215 -4.13 -5.67 1.08
C TYR A 215 -4.34 -7.06 1.71
N SER A 216 -4.68 -7.18 2.99
CA SER A 216 -4.80 -8.46 3.73
C SER A 216 -5.64 -9.52 3.04
N GLN A 217 -6.69 -9.12 2.31
CA GLN A 217 -7.60 -10.00 1.59
C GLN A 217 -7.07 -10.42 0.18
N LEU A 218 -6.00 -9.79 -0.30
CA LEU A 218 -5.44 -10.01 -1.63
C LEU A 218 -4.12 -10.76 -1.52
N THR A 219 -4.20 -12.04 -1.23
CA THR A 219 -3.06 -12.98 -1.18
C THR A 219 -3.24 -14.05 -2.26
N PHE A 220 -2.14 -14.54 -2.84
CA PHE A 220 -2.13 -15.44 -3.99
C PHE A 220 -1.32 -16.70 -3.73
N GLY A 221 -1.69 -17.81 -4.41
CA GLY A 221 -1.05 -19.10 -4.22
C GLY A 221 -1.20 -19.59 -2.79
N ASP A 222 -0.11 -20.13 -2.23
CA ASP A 222 -0.06 -20.65 -0.86
C ASP A 222 0.25 -19.57 0.19
N ASN A 223 0.33 -18.29 -0.25
CA ASN A 223 0.66 -17.20 0.67
C ASN A 223 -0.53 -16.84 1.55
N GLN A 224 -0.25 -16.69 2.85
CA GLN A 224 -1.23 -16.33 3.87
C GLN A 224 -0.84 -15.01 4.54
N HIS A 225 -1.84 -14.18 4.82
CA HIS A 225 -1.62 -12.98 5.62
C HIS A 225 -1.47 -13.34 7.10
N PHE A 226 -0.47 -12.76 7.74
CA PHE A 226 -0.22 -12.84 9.19
C PHE A 226 -0.25 -11.44 9.77
N ASP A 227 -0.71 -11.34 11.00
CA ASP A 227 -0.75 -10.08 11.73
C ASP A 227 -0.04 -10.18 13.10
N PRO A 228 0.47 -9.05 13.62
CA PRO A 228 1.24 -9.07 14.87
C PRO A 228 0.48 -9.57 16.09
N VAL A 229 -0.83 -9.29 16.18
CA VAL A 229 -1.60 -9.57 17.42
C VAL A 229 -2.07 -11.01 17.51
N THR A 230 -2.40 -11.65 16.38
CA THR A 230 -2.68 -13.10 16.37
C THR A 230 -1.41 -13.91 16.63
N LEU A 231 -0.24 -13.43 16.20
CA LEU A 231 1.05 -14.07 16.47
C LEU A 231 1.55 -13.84 17.89
N ARG A 232 1.35 -12.64 18.44
CA ARG A 232 1.76 -12.23 19.79
C ARG A 232 0.68 -11.36 20.42
N PRO A 233 -0.26 -11.93 21.18
CA PRO A 233 -1.37 -11.19 21.80
C PRO A 233 -0.94 -10.03 22.72
N GLU A 234 0.28 -10.08 23.27
CA GLU A 234 0.87 -9.02 24.10
C GLU A 234 1.03 -7.70 23.34
N LEU A 235 1.06 -7.76 22.02
CA LEU A 235 1.18 -6.56 21.17
C LEU A 235 -0.12 -5.78 21.03
N LYS A 236 -1.25 -6.29 21.51
CA LYS A 236 -2.57 -5.65 21.37
C LYS A 236 -2.60 -4.21 21.90
N ASP A 237 -1.78 -3.90 22.90
CA ASP A 237 -1.71 -2.56 23.49
C ASP A 237 -0.75 -1.61 22.74
N TYR A 238 -0.06 -2.09 21.71
CA TYR A 238 0.96 -1.33 20.97
C TYR A 238 0.69 -1.24 19.46
N VAL A 239 -0.09 -2.18 18.91
CA VAL A 239 -0.33 -2.24 17.46
C VAL A 239 -1.53 -1.39 17.08
N ILE A 240 -1.33 -0.56 16.06
CA ILE A 240 -2.38 0.22 15.39
C ILE A 240 -2.50 -0.32 13.98
N PHE A 241 -3.62 -0.92 13.68
CA PHE A 241 -3.92 -1.48 12.37
C PHE A 241 -4.60 -0.47 11.46
N ILE A 242 -4.25 -0.50 10.19
CA ILE A 242 -4.91 0.26 9.13
C ILE A 242 -5.43 -0.70 8.07
N ASP A 243 -6.70 -0.55 7.72
CA ASP A 243 -7.36 -1.38 6.73
C ASP A 243 -8.50 -0.58 6.04
N GLY A 244 -9.27 -1.19 5.16
CA GLY A 244 -10.40 -0.53 4.51
C GLY A 244 -10.91 -1.21 3.24
N ALA A 245 -11.98 -0.66 2.71
CA ALA A 245 -12.66 -1.16 1.51
C ALA A 245 -11.89 -0.95 0.20
N SER A 246 -10.95 -0.01 0.19
CA SER A 246 -10.32 0.49 -1.04
C SER A 246 -9.74 -0.59 -1.92
N LYS A 247 -9.10 -1.61 -1.33
CA LYS A 247 -8.38 -2.62 -2.11
C LYS A 247 -9.11 -3.94 -2.20
N CYS A 248 -9.65 -4.43 -1.09
CA CYS A 248 -10.39 -5.70 -1.10
C CYS A 248 -11.71 -5.66 -1.90
N PHE A 249 -12.30 -4.47 -2.08
CA PHE A 249 -13.55 -4.31 -2.84
C PHE A 249 -13.39 -3.42 -4.08
N ALA A 250 -12.17 -3.16 -4.54
CA ALA A 250 -11.87 -2.21 -5.64
C ALA A 250 -12.57 -0.85 -5.46
N ALA A 251 -12.81 -0.45 -4.20
CA ALA A 251 -13.68 0.65 -3.79
C ALA A 251 -12.88 1.90 -3.37
N THR A 252 -11.84 2.24 -4.13
CA THR A 252 -10.93 3.36 -3.81
C THR A 252 -11.64 4.71 -3.76
N GLY A 253 -12.63 4.92 -4.63
CA GLY A 253 -13.45 6.12 -4.70
C GLY A 253 -14.60 6.17 -3.68
N VAL A 254 -14.96 5.05 -3.05
CA VAL A 254 -16.02 4.97 -2.02
C VAL A 254 -15.56 5.62 -0.69
N ARG A 255 -14.25 5.72 -0.48
CA ARG A 255 -13.64 6.44 0.65
C ARG A 255 -14.04 5.91 2.03
N VAL A 256 -14.10 4.61 2.25
CA VAL A 256 -14.32 3.98 3.55
C VAL A 256 -13.08 3.20 3.97
N GLY A 257 -12.42 3.66 5.03
CA GLY A 257 -11.32 2.99 5.70
C GLY A 257 -11.59 2.84 7.18
N TRP A 258 -10.92 1.89 7.82
CA TRP A 258 -10.98 1.70 9.26
C TRP A 258 -9.59 1.47 9.85
N GLY A 259 -9.35 2.12 11.00
CA GLY A 259 -8.19 1.88 11.86
C GLY A 259 -8.67 1.28 13.16
N PHE A 260 -7.88 0.40 13.75
CA PHE A 260 -8.21 -0.21 15.04
C PHE A 260 -6.95 -0.52 15.84
N GLY A 261 -7.10 -0.54 17.18
CA GLY A 261 -5.98 -0.73 18.08
C GLY A 261 -6.33 -0.38 19.54
N PRO A 262 -5.32 0.07 20.33
CA PRO A 262 -5.55 0.49 21.72
C PRO A 262 -6.56 1.62 21.82
N GLU A 263 -7.58 1.45 22.68
CA GLU A 263 -8.71 2.40 22.79
C GLU A 263 -8.26 3.85 23.03
N GLY A 264 -7.25 4.06 23.88
CA GLY A 264 -6.73 5.40 24.16
C GLY A 264 -6.14 6.08 22.93
N VAL A 265 -5.40 5.33 22.09
CA VAL A 265 -4.83 5.84 20.83
C VAL A 265 -5.94 6.11 19.83
N ILE A 266 -6.90 5.19 19.67
CA ILE A 266 -8.04 5.35 18.76
C ILE A 266 -8.88 6.59 19.12
N ASN A 267 -9.08 6.87 20.41
CA ASN A 267 -9.78 8.08 20.84
C ASN A 267 -9.04 9.37 20.50
N ASN A 268 -7.70 9.38 20.58
CA ASN A 268 -6.90 10.53 20.15
C ASN A 268 -6.94 10.69 18.63
N MET A 269 -6.81 9.59 17.88
CA MET A 269 -6.96 9.60 16.41
C MET A 269 -8.34 10.11 15.98
N LYS A 270 -9.42 9.74 16.69
CA LYS A 270 -10.78 10.23 16.45
C LYS A 270 -10.86 11.76 16.55
N ALA A 271 -10.25 12.36 17.58
CA ALA A 271 -10.20 13.81 17.73
C ALA A 271 -9.45 14.46 16.56
N ILE A 272 -8.31 13.92 16.17
CA ILE A 272 -7.49 14.40 15.05
C ILE A 272 -8.27 14.32 13.73
N VAL A 273 -8.86 13.17 13.41
CA VAL A 273 -9.68 12.95 12.20
C VAL A 273 -10.88 13.90 12.19
N GLY A 274 -11.49 14.15 13.35
CA GLY A 274 -12.58 15.10 13.52
C GLY A 274 -12.17 16.53 13.13
N HIS A 275 -11.01 17.01 13.59
CA HIS A 275 -10.49 18.34 13.24
C HIS A 275 -10.05 18.45 11.78
N MET A 276 -9.56 17.36 11.18
CA MET A 276 -9.24 17.33 9.75
C MET A 276 -10.50 17.31 8.86
N GLY A 277 -11.67 16.98 9.40
CA GLY A 277 -12.90 16.78 8.62
C GLY A 277 -12.80 15.56 7.67
N ALA A 278 -11.96 14.58 7.99
CA ALA A 278 -11.62 13.46 7.12
C ALA A 278 -12.53 12.24 7.33
N TRP A 279 -13.82 12.48 7.55
CA TRP A 279 -14.84 11.43 7.72
C TRP A 279 -15.13 10.71 6.40
N ALA A 280 -15.45 9.44 6.49
CA ALA A 280 -16.08 8.72 5.37
C ALA A 280 -17.48 9.24 5.12
N PRO A 281 -17.97 9.33 3.87
CA PRO A 281 -19.35 9.73 3.58
C PRO A 281 -20.34 8.77 4.25
N LYS A 282 -21.42 9.31 4.81
CA LYS A 282 -22.36 8.53 5.63
C LYS A 282 -23.12 7.46 4.85
N ALA A 283 -23.54 7.77 3.63
CA ALA A 283 -24.24 6.82 2.79
C ALA A 283 -23.40 5.58 2.49
N GLU A 284 -22.12 5.79 2.18
CA GLU A 284 -21.14 4.74 1.92
C GLU A 284 -20.86 3.91 3.17
N GLN A 285 -20.81 4.56 4.35
CA GLN A 285 -20.68 3.83 5.61
C GLN A 285 -21.87 2.90 5.88
N VAL A 286 -23.09 3.38 5.67
CA VAL A 286 -24.32 2.60 5.87
C VAL A 286 -24.40 1.42 4.90
N ALA A 287 -24.05 1.64 3.64
CA ALA A 287 -24.00 0.59 2.62
C ALA A 287 -22.91 -0.46 2.95
N MET A 288 -21.72 0.00 3.32
CA MET A 288 -20.61 -0.88 3.70
C MET A 288 -20.96 -1.73 4.92
N ALA A 289 -21.61 -1.15 5.93
CA ALA A 289 -22.02 -1.89 7.12
C ALA A 289 -22.92 -3.09 6.80
N LYS A 290 -23.83 -2.92 5.85
CA LYS A 290 -24.73 -3.99 5.40
C LYS A 290 -24.02 -5.03 4.56
N TYR A 291 -23.11 -4.59 3.69
CA TYR A 291 -22.43 -5.47 2.72
C TYR A 291 -21.35 -6.34 3.38
N ILE A 292 -20.51 -5.77 4.24
CA ILE A 292 -19.30 -6.45 4.75
C ILE A 292 -19.60 -7.69 5.61
N VAL A 293 -20.81 -7.83 6.14
CA VAL A 293 -21.25 -8.99 6.91
C VAL A 293 -21.91 -10.08 6.09
N GLU A 294 -22.13 -9.85 4.80
CA GLU A 294 -22.70 -10.82 3.85
C GLU A 294 -21.63 -11.78 3.34
N GLU A 295 -21.15 -12.70 4.19
CA GLU A 295 -19.96 -13.53 3.94
C GLU A 295 -19.97 -14.22 2.57
N VAL A 296 -21.11 -14.77 2.15
CA VAL A 296 -21.24 -15.48 0.86
C VAL A 296 -20.95 -14.54 -0.32
N LYS A 297 -21.54 -13.33 -0.28
CA LYS A 297 -21.37 -12.32 -1.35
C LYS A 297 -19.97 -11.73 -1.33
N VAL A 298 -19.43 -11.45 -0.15
CA VAL A 298 -18.06 -10.96 0.03
C VAL A 298 -17.06 -11.98 -0.53
N ASN A 299 -17.21 -13.26 -0.20
CA ASN A 299 -16.32 -14.32 -0.69
C ASN A 299 -16.41 -14.45 -2.23
N ALA A 300 -17.61 -14.51 -2.79
CA ALA A 300 -17.81 -14.61 -4.23
C ALA A 300 -17.16 -13.43 -4.98
N TYR A 301 -17.26 -12.22 -4.44
CA TYR A 301 -16.61 -11.06 -5.02
C TYR A 301 -15.07 -11.13 -4.92
N LEU A 302 -14.55 -11.46 -3.74
CA LEU A 302 -13.11 -11.56 -3.51
C LEU A 302 -12.47 -12.64 -4.39
N ASP A 303 -13.10 -13.80 -4.54
CA ASP A 303 -12.61 -14.89 -5.38
C ASP A 303 -12.51 -14.44 -6.85
N LYS A 304 -13.54 -13.75 -7.36
CA LYS A 304 -13.52 -13.18 -8.71
C LYS A 304 -12.45 -12.11 -8.89
N LEU A 305 -12.33 -11.19 -7.92
CA LEU A 305 -11.33 -10.13 -7.95
C LEU A 305 -9.92 -10.71 -7.92
N LYS A 306 -9.64 -11.60 -6.96
CA LYS A 306 -8.34 -12.27 -6.81
C LYS A 306 -7.95 -13.06 -8.06
N SER A 307 -8.86 -13.84 -8.62
CA SER A 307 -8.60 -14.61 -9.83
C SER A 307 -8.16 -13.70 -10.98
N ARG A 308 -8.85 -12.57 -11.22
CA ARG A 308 -8.50 -11.64 -12.30
C ARG A 308 -7.13 -10.98 -12.07
N ILE A 309 -6.86 -10.52 -10.85
CA ILE A 309 -5.58 -9.91 -10.50
C ILE A 309 -4.45 -10.92 -10.66
N GLN A 310 -4.64 -12.16 -10.18
CA GLN A 310 -3.63 -13.21 -10.22
C GLN A 310 -3.28 -13.60 -11.67
N VAL A 311 -4.24 -13.67 -12.57
CA VAL A 311 -4.00 -13.93 -14.00
C VAL A 311 -3.09 -12.87 -14.58
N SER A 312 -3.37 -11.59 -14.35
CA SER A 312 -2.54 -10.47 -14.84
C SER A 312 -1.14 -10.45 -14.23
N LEU A 313 -1.01 -10.69 -12.92
CA LEU A 313 0.28 -10.75 -12.24
C LEU A 313 1.12 -11.93 -12.73
N ASN A 314 0.50 -13.12 -12.89
CA ASN A 314 1.19 -14.31 -13.38
C ASN A 314 1.65 -14.16 -14.83
N SER A 315 0.82 -13.57 -15.70
CA SER A 315 1.20 -13.31 -17.10
C SER A 315 2.44 -12.40 -17.16
N LEU A 316 2.43 -11.31 -16.41
CA LEU A 316 3.57 -10.40 -16.35
C LEU A 316 4.83 -11.08 -15.77
N HIS A 317 4.68 -11.83 -14.67
CA HIS A 317 5.77 -12.60 -14.06
C HIS A 317 6.37 -13.60 -15.04
N ASN A 318 5.54 -14.44 -15.64
CA ASN A 318 5.98 -15.46 -16.59
C ASN A 318 6.66 -14.82 -17.82
N GLY A 319 6.14 -13.69 -18.31
CA GLY A 319 6.76 -12.94 -19.40
C GLY A 319 8.18 -12.48 -19.05
N PHE A 320 8.40 -11.95 -17.86
CA PHE A 320 9.73 -11.54 -17.38
C PHE A 320 10.67 -12.73 -17.16
N GLN A 321 10.17 -13.86 -16.63
CA GLN A 321 10.96 -15.08 -16.48
C GLN A 321 11.37 -15.66 -17.85
N GLN A 322 10.50 -15.57 -18.86
CA GLN A 322 10.85 -15.95 -20.23
C GLN A 322 11.90 -15.03 -20.83
N LEU A 323 11.77 -13.72 -20.66
CA LEU A 323 12.81 -12.77 -21.10
C LEU A 323 14.16 -13.06 -20.44
N LYS A 324 14.18 -13.38 -19.14
CA LYS A 324 15.38 -13.79 -18.41
C LYS A 324 15.98 -15.08 -19.02
N ALA A 325 15.16 -16.08 -19.31
CA ALA A 325 15.58 -17.32 -19.95
C ALA A 325 16.14 -17.08 -21.37
N ASP A 326 15.61 -16.08 -22.08
CA ASP A 326 16.11 -15.64 -23.40
C ASP A 326 17.42 -14.82 -23.31
N GLY A 327 17.98 -14.61 -22.10
CA GLY A 327 19.28 -13.96 -21.88
C GLY A 327 19.21 -12.45 -21.65
N PHE A 328 18.02 -11.86 -21.46
CA PHE A 328 17.89 -10.45 -21.10
C PHE A 328 18.19 -10.24 -19.60
N SER A 329 18.76 -9.08 -19.26
CA SER A 329 19.10 -8.72 -17.87
C SER A 329 17.87 -8.21 -17.12
N VAL A 330 16.90 -9.09 -16.93
CA VAL A 330 15.63 -8.82 -16.23
C VAL A 330 15.32 -9.93 -15.23
N ASP A 331 14.46 -9.63 -14.26
CA ASP A 331 13.93 -10.61 -13.30
C ASP A 331 12.58 -10.15 -12.74
N SER A 332 11.91 -11.00 -11.98
CA SER A 332 10.70 -10.65 -11.23
C SER A 332 10.53 -11.54 -10.00
N ILE A 333 9.99 -10.97 -8.92
CA ILE A 333 9.58 -11.73 -7.74
C ILE A 333 8.19 -12.29 -7.99
N ALA A 334 7.98 -13.57 -7.69
CA ALA A 334 6.67 -14.22 -7.87
C ALA A 334 5.56 -13.50 -7.10
N PRO A 335 4.34 -13.40 -7.65
CA PRO A 335 3.23 -12.74 -6.98
C PRO A 335 2.89 -13.38 -5.63
N MET A 336 2.89 -12.57 -4.56
CA MET A 336 2.53 -13.01 -3.22
C MET A 336 1.21 -12.38 -2.75
N GLY A 337 1.02 -11.08 -3.01
CA GLY A 337 -0.16 -10.34 -2.57
C GLY A 337 -0.32 -8.98 -3.25
N ALA A 338 -1.33 -8.22 -2.83
CA ALA A 338 -1.69 -6.90 -3.36
C ALA A 338 -2.05 -6.90 -4.87
N ILE A 339 -1.78 -5.79 -5.56
CA ILE A 339 -2.01 -5.62 -7.01
C ILE A 339 -0.70 -5.29 -7.74
N TYR A 340 0.42 -5.58 -7.11
CA TYR A 340 1.74 -5.18 -7.59
C TYR A 340 2.63 -6.37 -7.89
N LEU A 341 3.51 -6.18 -8.87
CA LEU A 341 4.61 -7.08 -9.15
C LEU A 341 5.92 -6.30 -9.07
N THR A 342 6.92 -6.91 -8.44
CA THR A 342 8.30 -6.40 -8.40
C THR A 342 9.07 -6.92 -9.59
N LEU A 343 9.61 -6.00 -10.40
CA LEU A 343 10.35 -6.29 -11.63
C LEU A 343 11.78 -5.75 -11.53
N LYS A 344 12.76 -6.50 -12.02
CA LYS A 344 14.12 -6.04 -12.23
C LYS A 344 14.34 -5.80 -13.73
N ILE A 345 14.95 -4.64 -14.08
CA ILE A 345 15.33 -4.29 -15.45
C ILE A 345 16.70 -3.62 -15.36
N ASP A 346 17.77 -4.41 -15.55
CA ASP A 346 19.14 -4.01 -15.26
C ASP A 346 19.90 -3.66 -16.55
N TYR A 347 19.70 -2.41 -16.97
CA TYR A 347 20.27 -1.85 -18.19
C TYR A 347 20.98 -0.51 -17.96
N THR A 348 21.35 -0.19 -16.72
CA THR A 348 22.18 0.98 -16.39
C THR A 348 23.53 0.89 -17.11
N GLY A 349 23.97 2.00 -17.67
CA GLY A 349 25.20 2.11 -18.47
C GLY A 349 25.04 1.71 -19.94
N LYS A 350 23.91 1.15 -20.34
CA LYS A 350 23.59 0.83 -21.73
C LYS A 350 23.24 2.07 -22.54
N THR A 351 23.50 2.04 -23.83
CA THR A 351 23.27 3.15 -24.77
C THR A 351 22.08 2.85 -25.67
N THR A 352 21.15 3.79 -25.78
CA THR A 352 20.02 3.71 -26.71
C THR A 352 20.45 3.84 -28.16
N PRO A 353 19.64 3.45 -29.16
CA PRO A 353 19.94 3.68 -30.59
C PRO A 353 20.20 5.15 -30.94
N GLY A 354 19.61 6.08 -30.19
CA GLY A 354 19.83 7.53 -30.35
C GLY A 354 21.08 8.07 -29.66
N GLY A 355 21.94 7.21 -29.08
CA GLY A 355 23.18 7.61 -28.43
C GLY A 355 23.06 8.09 -26.98
N THR A 356 21.87 8.00 -26.36
CA THR A 356 21.68 8.36 -24.94
C THR A 356 22.08 7.22 -24.03
N VAL A 357 22.92 7.47 -23.03
CA VAL A 357 23.26 6.50 -21.97
C VAL A 357 22.17 6.49 -20.91
N LEU A 358 21.75 5.29 -20.48
CA LEU A 358 20.80 5.09 -19.39
C LEU A 358 21.57 5.09 -18.05
N ASN A 359 21.42 6.14 -17.25
CA ASN A 359 22.24 6.33 -16.05
C ASN A 359 21.60 5.73 -14.78
N ASN A 360 20.29 5.58 -14.78
CA ASN A 360 19.50 5.15 -13.61
C ASN A 360 18.17 4.51 -14.02
N SER A 361 17.41 4.05 -13.05
CA SER A 361 16.10 3.42 -13.26
C SER A 361 15.04 4.36 -13.88
N ALA A 362 15.12 5.68 -13.65
CA ALA A 362 14.22 6.64 -14.28
C ALA A 362 14.48 6.75 -15.78
N ASP A 363 15.76 6.77 -16.23
CA ASP A 363 16.13 6.76 -17.64
C ASP A 363 15.64 5.48 -18.34
N ILE A 364 15.79 4.32 -17.67
CA ILE A 364 15.28 3.03 -18.16
C ILE A 364 13.77 3.08 -18.34
N ASN A 365 13.04 3.58 -17.34
CA ASN A 365 11.58 3.71 -17.43
C ASN A 365 11.15 4.63 -18.56
N PHE A 366 11.82 5.79 -18.72
CA PHE A 366 11.53 6.73 -19.80
C PHE A 366 11.79 6.12 -21.18
N TYR A 367 12.88 5.35 -21.32
CA TYR A 367 13.17 4.60 -22.53
C TYR A 367 12.06 3.59 -22.86
N LEU A 368 11.59 2.81 -21.88
CA LEU A 368 10.51 1.85 -22.06
C LEU A 368 9.16 2.51 -22.41
N ILE A 369 8.86 3.65 -21.82
CA ILE A 369 7.68 4.45 -22.21
C ILE A 369 7.73 4.82 -23.69
N LYS A 370 8.89 5.24 -24.20
CA LYS A 370 9.03 5.65 -25.59
C LYS A 370 9.02 4.48 -26.56
N GLU A 371 9.80 3.43 -26.27
CA GLU A 371 10.04 2.34 -27.22
C GLU A 371 9.07 1.17 -27.06
N ALA A 372 8.73 0.80 -25.81
CA ALA A 372 7.86 -0.34 -25.54
C ALA A 372 6.40 0.08 -25.23
N LYS A 373 6.12 1.40 -25.09
CA LYS A 373 4.79 1.91 -24.76
C LYS A 373 4.26 1.31 -23.45
N ILE A 374 5.12 1.15 -22.47
CA ILE A 374 4.79 0.66 -21.13
C ILE A 374 5.48 1.53 -20.08
N ALA A 375 4.81 1.72 -18.94
CA ALA A 375 5.33 2.51 -17.84
C ALA A 375 5.25 1.76 -16.51
N PHE A 376 6.34 1.82 -15.74
CA PHE A 376 6.48 1.31 -14.38
C PHE A 376 6.81 2.44 -13.40
N VAL A 377 6.91 2.14 -12.10
CA VAL A 377 7.42 3.08 -11.11
C VAL A 377 8.75 2.57 -10.58
N PRO A 378 9.87 3.31 -10.77
CA PRO A 378 11.15 2.96 -10.16
C PRO A 378 11.05 2.91 -8.63
N PHE A 379 11.82 2.02 -7.98
CA PHE A 379 11.83 1.92 -6.52
C PHE A 379 12.42 3.15 -5.82
N SER A 380 13.23 3.95 -6.51
CA SER A 380 13.70 5.25 -6.02
C SER A 380 12.53 6.19 -5.63
N ALA A 381 11.39 6.11 -6.32
CA ALA A 381 10.16 6.83 -5.94
C ALA A 381 9.56 6.37 -4.59
N PHE A 382 10.06 5.28 -4.01
CA PHE A 382 9.64 4.71 -2.72
C PHE A 382 10.76 4.72 -1.68
N GLY A 383 11.83 5.51 -1.91
CA GLY A 383 12.89 5.76 -0.95
C GLY A 383 14.08 4.81 -1.00
N THR A 384 14.19 3.97 -2.04
CA THR A 384 15.45 3.23 -2.26
C THR A 384 16.51 4.13 -2.90
N ASP A 385 17.76 3.70 -2.82
CA ASP A 385 18.87 4.35 -3.52
C ASP A 385 18.64 4.34 -5.05
N ASP A 386 19.22 5.33 -5.76
CA ASP A 386 18.97 5.55 -7.19
C ASP A 386 19.60 4.47 -8.10
N ASP A 387 20.56 3.70 -7.61
CA ASP A 387 21.22 2.61 -8.33
C ASP A 387 20.45 1.28 -8.31
N VAL A 388 19.31 1.27 -7.66
CA VAL A 388 18.45 0.08 -7.55
C VAL A 388 17.57 -0.04 -8.80
N ASN A 389 17.86 -1.03 -9.67
CA ASN A 389 17.15 -1.26 -10.93
C ASN A 389 15.90 -2.14 -10.77
N TRP A 390 15.12 -1.86 -9.71
CA TRP A 390 13.84 -2.51 -9.43
C TRP A 390 12.67 -1.55 -9.63
N PHE A 391 11.55 -2.11 -10.03
CA PHE A 391 10.36 -1.36 -10.42
C PHE A 391 9.10 -1.99 -9.84
N ARG A 392 8.11 -1.14 -9.55
CA ARG A 392 6.75 -1.57 -9.29
C ARG A 392 5.92 -1.57 -10.57
N ALA A 393 5.30 -2.70 -10.89
CA ALA A 393 4.22 -2.78 -11.86
C ALA A 393 2.88 -2.98 -11.10
N SER A 394 1.86 -2.18 -11.45
CA SER A 394 0.51 -2.31 -10.92
C SER A 394 -0.43 -2.81 -12.01
N VAL A 395 -1.16 -3.88 -11.76
CA VAL A 395 -2.10 -4.47 -12.73
C VAL A 395 -3.55 -4.00 -12.56
N GLY A 396 -3.82 -3.11 -11.61
CA GLY A 396 -5.19 -2.69 -11.30
C GLY A 396 -5.84 -1.78 -12.37
N ALA A 397 -5.05 -1.13 -13.21
CA ALA A 397 -5.55 -0.17 -14.22
C ALA A 397 -5.20 -0.55 -15.66
N CYS A 398 -4.80 -1.81 -15.90
CA CYS A 398 -4.50 -2.34 -17.22
C CYS A 398 -5.35 -3.56 -17.52
N THR A 399 -5.68 -3.77 -18.79
CA THR A 399 -6.30 -5.01 -19.25
C THR A 399 -5.27 -6.14 -19.33
N PHE A 400 -5.75 -7.38 -19.36
CA PHE A 400 -4.87 -8.53 -19.58
C PHE A 400 -4.17 -8.44 -20.94
N GLU A 401 -4.88 -7.99 -21.97
CA GLU A 401 -4.38 -7.80 -23.33
C GLU A 401 -3.25 -6.76 -23.39
N ASP A 402 -3.35 -5.66 -22.62
CA ASP A 402 -2.28 -4.67 -22.53
C ASP A 402 -0.98 -5.29 -22.02
N ILE A 403 -1.08 -6.20 -21.03
CA ILE A 403 0.07 -6.90 -20.44
C ILE A 403 0.67 -7.89 -21.46
N GLU A 404 -0.13 -8.71 -22.13
CA GLU A 404 0.32 -9.66 -23.14
C GLU A 404 1.04 -8.96 -24.30
N LEU A 405 0.52 -7.83 -24.75
CA LEU A 405 1.13 -7.02 -25.80
C LEU A 405 2.41 -6.29 -25.35
N ALA A 406 2.58 -6.06 -24.05
CA ALA A 406 3.73 -5.34 -23.52
C ALA A 406 5.02 -6.18 -23.57
N ILE A 407 4.95 -7.47 -23.27
CA ILE A 407 6.14 -8.36 -23.19
C ILE A 407 6.96 -8.38 -24.48
N PRO A 408 6.38 -8.62 -25.69
CA PRO A 408 7.13 -8.55 -26.95
C PRO A 408 7.75 -7.18 -27.21
N ARG A 409 7.04 -6.09 -26.86
CA ARG A 409 7.55 -4.72 -27.04
C ARG A 409 8.74 -4.43 -26.13
N ILE A 410 8.69 -4.92 -24.87
CA ILE A 410 9.84 -4.84 -23.94
C ILE A 410 11.03 -5.58 -24.55
N LYS A 411 10.83 -6.81 -25.04
CA LYS A 411 11.90 -7.60 -25.70
C LYS A 411 12.55 -6.84 -26.84
N GLU A 412 11.74 -6.29 -27.75
CA GLU A 412 12.25 -5.52 -28.90
C GLU A 412 13.00 -4.25 -28.46
N ALA A 413 12.50 -3.55 -27.44
CA ALA A 413 13.15 -2.35 -26.92
C ALA A 413 14.50 -2.69 -26.28
N LEU A 414 14.55 -3.69 -25.39
CA LEU A 414 15.78 -4.10 -24.71
C LEU A 414 16.84 -4.66 -25.68
N ALA A 415 16.44 -5.37 -26.73
CA ALA A 415 17.35 -5.89 -27.76
C ALA A 415 18.08 -4.80 -28.57
N LYS A 416 17.57 -3.56 -28.60
CA LYS A 416 18.18 -2.42 -29.29
C LYS A 416 19.28 -1.73 -28.47
N LEU A 417 19.38 -2.01 -27.17
CA LEU A 417 20.36 -1.39 -26.27
C LEU A 417 21.75 -2.01 -26.47
N LYS A 418 22.80 -1.16 -26.47
CA LYS A 418 24.20 -1.56 -26.70
C LYS A 418 25.02 -1.45 -25.43
#